data_a1c7e4d9ca6586033804c3aaba714bcd
#
_entry.id   a1c7e4d9ca6586033804c3aaba714bcd
#
_cell.length_a   1.000
_cell.length_b   1.000
_cell.length_c   1.000
_cell.angle_alpha   90.00
_cell.angle_beta   90.00
_cell.angle_gamma   90.00
#
_symmetry.space_group_name_H-M   'P 1'
#
loop_
_entity.id
_entity.type
_entity.pdbx_description
1 polymer ?
#
loop_
_entity_poly.entity_id
_entity_poly.type
_entity_poly.pdbx_seq_one_letter_code
_entity_poly.pdbx_strand_id
1 'polypeptide(L)'
;MSEGEMDLQAILKKAEQQTVFPDVPLDEFAPPTYEEWKDACIALLKGAPFDKKMYTKTYEGITFSPMYFRATTEDILPKDSFPGMDDFLRGASPSGYIKAPWGIAQSCDLTMPQENNKLLIHEQEKGSTVYNIRLDKATLACQDANEADKPGEEGCSVSTLDDMHTLLSDLKLDKYPLHIYTGASALPTLSLVMAAVQSSGIKPETLK
;
A
#
# COMPACT_ATOMS: atom_id res chain seq x y z
N MET A 1 11.94 32.40 -17.62
CA MET A 1 13.29 31.80 -17.45
C MET A 1 13.18 30.95 -16.19
N SER A 2 13.21 29.67 -16.35
CA SER A 2 12.93 28.68 -15.30
C SER A 2 14.19 28.47 -14.46
N GLU A 3 14.20 29.01 -13.26
CA GLU A 3 15.09 28.57 -12.20
C GLU A 3 14.54 27.27 -11.63
N GLY A 4 15.10 26.13 -12.01
CA GLY A 4 14.68 24.87 -11.40
C GLY A 4 15.12 23.58 -12.08
N GLU A 5 15.88 23.62 -13.15
CA GLU A 5 16.59 22.41 -13.58
C GLU A 5 17.80 22.20 -12.67
N MET A 6 17.61 21.47 -11.60
CA MET A 6 18.71 20.96 -10.79
C MET A 6 19.60 20.11 -11.69
N ASP A 7 20.85 20.59 -11.93
CA ASP A 7 21.81 19.86 -12.73
C ASP A 7 22.14 18.50 -12.06
N LEU A 8 21.46 17.48 -12.50
CA LEU A 8 21.61 16.11 -11.97
C LEU A 8 23.06 15.63 -12.11
N GLN A 9 23.78 16.09 -13.15
CA GLN A 9 25.20 15.74 -13.35
C GLN A 9 26.08 16.42 -12.31
N ALA A 10 25.78 17.66 -11.93
CA ALA A 10 26.52 18.34 -10.86
C ALA A 10 26.28 17.69 -9.49
N ILE A 11 25.05 17.21 -9.23
CA ILE A 11 24.71 16.47 -8.01
C ILE A 11 25.42 15.11 -7.97
N LEU A 12 25.40 14.36 -9.07
CA LEU A 12 26.09 13.07 -9.16
C LEU A 12 27.62 13.25 -9.00
N LYS A 13 28.20 14.23 -9.66
CA LYS A 13 29.63 14.54 -9.55
C LYS A 13 30.05 14.98 -8.13
N LYS A 14 29.14 15.65 -7.43
CA LYS A 14 29.33 16.04 -6.02
C LYS A 14 29.18 14.86 -5.08
N ALA A 15 28.28 13.94 -5.38
CA ALA A 15 28.12 12.69 -4.65
C ALA A 15 29.31 11.75 -4.84
N GLU A 16 29.85 11.64 -6.06
CA GLU A 16 31.08 10.88 -6.35
C GLU A 16 32.32 11.44 -5.62
N GLN A 17 32.37 12.76 -5.40
CA GLN A 17 33.46 13.40 -4.67
C GLN A 17 33.33 13.32 -3.14
N GLN A 18 32.13 13.03 -2.60
CA GLN A 18 31.87 13.00 -1.15
C GLN A 18 31.87 11.62 -0.54
N THR A 19 31.90 10.53 -1.30
CA THR A 19 31.81 9.17 -0.80
C THR A 19 33.13 8.41 -0.92
N VAL A 20 34.18 8.91 -0.31
CA VAL A 20 35.24 8.00 0.15
C VAL A 20 34.79 7.52 1.53
N PHE A 21 33.94 6.50 1.55
CA PHE A 21 33.78 5.74 2.78
C PHE A 21 35.12 5.10 3.09
N PRO A 22 35.61 5.18 4.34
CA PRO A 22 36.77 4.39 4.72
C PRO A 22 36.48 2.93 4.40
N ASP A 23 37.43 2.27 3.78
CA ASP A 23 37.36 0.83 3.55
C ASP A 23 37.32 0.15 4.91
N VAL A 24 36.12 -0.17 5.38
CA VAL A 24 35.91 -0.85 6.66
C VAL A 24 36.06 -2.35 6.38
N PRO A 25 37.14 -2.99 6.83
CA PRO A 25 37.28 -4.41 6.67
C PRO A 25 36.14 -5.13 7.40
N LEU A 26 35.25 -5.81 6.66
CA LEU A 26 34.15 -6.59 7.22
C LEU A 26 34.56 -8.04 7.54
N ASP A 27 35.80 -8.38 7.29
CA ASP A 27 36.43 -9.69 7.50
C ASP A 27 37.20 -9.79 8.82
N GLU A 28 37.20 -8.73 9.63
CA GLU A 28 37.85 -8.70 10.95
C GLU A 28 37.27 -9.75 11.91
N PHE A 29 35.99 -10.11 11.74
CA PHE A 29 35.32 -11.11 12.55
C PHE A 29 34.98 -12.34 11.69
N ALA A 30 35.53 -13.48 12.04
CA ALA A 30 35.15 -14.73 11.39
C ALA A 30 33.64 -15.00 11.66
N PRO A 31 32.83 -15.24 10.62
CA PRO A 31 31.43 -15.56 10.82
C PRO A 31 31.28 -16.87 11.62
N PRO A 32 30.47 -16.89 12.68
CA PRO A 32 30.25 -18.10 13.47
C PRO A 32 29.59 -19.18 12.62
N THR A 33 29.92 -20.43 12.88
CA THR A 33 29.23 -21.57 12.29
C THR A 33 27.83 -21.77 12.93
N TYR A 34 26.99 -22.55 12.25
CA TYR A 34 25.68 -22.91 12.81
C TYR A 34 25.81 -23.70 14.12
N GLU A 35 26.79 -24.57 14.22
CA GLU A 35 27.06 -25.40 15.37
C GLU A 35 27.51 -24.56 16.58
N GLU A 36 28.40 -23.60 16.39
CA GLU A 36 28.83 -22.68 17.42
C GLU A 36 27.66 -21.84 17.96
N TRP A 37 26.81 -21.33 17.05
CA TRP A 37 25.61 -20.62 17.42
C TRP A 37 24.62 -21.51 18.18
N LYS A 38 24.40 -22.75 17.73
CA LYS A 38 23.51 -23.71 18.37
C LYS A 38 23.98 -24.08 19.78
N ASP A 39 25.26 -24.31 19.96
CA ASP A 39 25.88 -24.64 21.26
C ASP A 39 25.72 -23.44 22.23
N ALA A 40 25.95 -22.23 21.77
CA ALA A 40 25.70 -21.04 22.56
C ALA A 40 24.22 -20.91 22.98
N CYS A 41 23.28 -21.20 22.08
CA CYS A 41 21.86 -21.24 22.42
C CYS A 41 21.53 -22.31 23.46
N ILE A 42 22.07 -23.51 23.32
CA ILE A 42 21.87 -24.63 24.27
C ILE A 42 22.39 -24.23 25.67
N ALA A 43 23.54 -23.59 25.73
CA ALA A 43 24.10 -23.09 27.00
C ALA A 43 23.16 -22.06 27.67
N LEU A 44 22.58 -21.16 26.89
CA LEU A 44 21.62 -20.15 27.39
C LEU A 44 20.29 -20.75 27.84
N LEU A 45 19.87 -21.89 27.26
CA LEU A 45 18.60 -22.54 27.59
C LEU A 45 18.63 -23.29 28.95
N LYS A 46 19.79 -23.38 29.61
CA LYS A 46 19.94 -23.96 30.96
C LYS A 46 19.28 -25.33 31.13
N GLY A 47 19.45 -26.21 30.14
CA GLY A 47 18.91 -27.57 30.15
C GLY A 47 17.50 -27.73 29.55
N ALA A 48 16.85 -26.66 29.10
CA ALA A 48 15.61 -26.80 28.38
C ALA A 48 15.86 -27.39 26.97
N PRO A 49 14.99 -28.27 26.45
CA PRO A 49 15.18 -28.89 25.13
C PRO A 49 15.19 -27.84 24.01
N PHE A 50 16.27 -27.82 23.22
CA PHE A 50 16.48 -26.89 22.12
C PHE A 50 15.30 -26.91 21.14
N ASP A 51 14.90 -28.10 20.66
CA ASP A 51 13.85 -28.22 19.65
C ASP A 51 12.49 -27.72 20.10
N LYS A 52 12.15 -27.88 21.38
CA LYS A 52 10.88 -27.39 21.93
C LYS A 52 10.84 -25.87 22.12
N LYS A 53 12.01 -25.25 22.32
CA LYS A 53 12.10 -23.82 22.64
C LYS A 53 12.41 -22.96 21.43
N MET A 54 13.13 -23.50 20.46
CA MET A 54 13.65 -22.72 19.35
C MET A 54 12.84 -22.90 18.05
N TYR A 55 12.22 -24.07 17.85
CA TYR A 55 11.35 -24.27 16.69
C TYR A 55 9.93 -23.87 17.00
N THR A 56 9.29 -23.15 16.05
CA THR A 56 7.89 -22.72 16.16
C THR A 56 7.05 -23.51 15.15
N LYS A 57 6.05 -24.23 15.66
CA LYS A 57 5.06 -24.91 14.81
C LYS A 57 3.83 -24.03 14.65
N THR A 58 3.42 -23.81 13.41
CA THR A 58 2.19 -23.09 13.10
C THR A 58 0.98 -24.03 13.02
N TYR A 59 -0.22 -23.45 13.05
CA TYR A 59 -1.47 -24.22 12.91
C TYR A 59 -1.63 -24.84 11.51
N GLU A 60 -0.94 -24.28 10.49
CA GLU A 60 -0.88 -24.80 9.12
C GLU A 60 0.06 -26.01 8.99
N GLY A 61 0.72 -26.42 10.06
CA GLY A 61 1.66 -27.55 10.05
C GLY A 61 3.07 -27.21 9.59
N ILE A 62 3.39 -25.93 9.42
CA ILE A 62 4.73 -25.45 9.07
C ILE A 62 5.57 -25.33 10.33
N THR A 63 6.82 -25.81 10.27
CA THR A 63 7.78 -25.65 11.36
C THR A 63 8.81 -24.60 10.96
N PHE A 64 8.83 -23.47 11.66
CA PHE A 64 9.87 -22.46 11.48
C PHE A 64 11.12 -22.81 12.22
N SER A 65 12.26 -22.73 11.51
CA SER A 65 13.58 -22.81 12.12
C SER A 65 13.90 -21.52 12.88
N PRO A 66 14.63 -21.58 13.98
CA PRO A 66 15.06 -20.40 14.73
C PRO A 66 15.99 -19.47 13.95
N MET A 67 16.68 -19.98 12.93
CA MET A 67 17.58 -19.23 12.09
C MET A 67 17.58 -19.77 10.66
N TYR A 68 17.57 -18.85 9.71
CA TYR A 68 17.79 -19.10 8.28
C TYR A 68 19.04 -18.35 7.84
N PHE A 69 19.92 -19.01 7.11
CA PHE A 69 21.17 -18.43 6.63
C PHE A 69 21.39 -18.85 5.17
N ARG A 70 22.41 -18.29 4.54
CA ARG A 70 22.59 -18.42 3.08
C ARG A 70 22.56 -19.87 2.59
N ALA A 71 23.21 -20.80 3.27
CA ALA A 71 23.21 -22.21 2.88
C ALA A 71 21.83 -22.87 2.91
N THR A 72 20.91 -22.42 3.78
CA THR A 72 19.53 -22.96 3.84
C THR A 72 18.61 -22.38 2.79
N THR A 73 19.05 -21.36 2.05
CA THR A 73 18.25 -20.66 1.04
C THR A 73 18.83 -20.80 -0.38
N GLU A 74 19.89 -21.59 -0.55
CA GLU A 74 20.56 -21.75 -1.85
C GLU A 74 19.66 -22.32 -2.94
N ASP A 75 18.75 -23.21 -2.58
CA ASP A 75 17.82 -23.85 -3.51
C ASP A 75 16.50 -23.07 -3.69
N ILE A 76 16.33 -21.94 -2.99
CA ILE A 76 15.14 -21.13 -3.13
C ILE A 76 15.28 -20.22 -4.34
N LEU A 77 14.42 -20.42 -5.32
CA LEU A 77 14.27 -19.52 -6.46
C LEU A 77 13.24 -18.46 -6.15
N PRO A 78 13.44 -17.24 -6.58
CA PRO A 78 14.61 -16.59 -7.19
C PRO A 78 15.41 -15.79 -6.14
N LYS A 79 16.50 -16.32 -5.68
CA LYS A 79 17.36 -15.66 -4.67
C LYS A 79 18.02 -14.37 -5.16
N ASP A 80 18.16 -14.24 -6.47
CA ASP A 80 18.82 -13.10 -7.12
C ASP A 80 17.84 -12.02 -7.60
N SER A 81 16.54 -12.20 -7.33
CA SER A 81 15.52 -11.20 -7.61
C SER A 81 15.51 -10.10 -6.55
N PHE A 82 15.43 -8.85 -7.00
CA PHE A 82 15.25 -7.69 -6.13
C PHE A 82 13.85 -7.10 -6.30
N PRO A 83 13.32 -6.38 -5.29
CA PRO A 83 12.05 -5.69 -5.43
C PRO A 83 12.05 -4.77 -6.66
N GLY A 84 10.99 -4.80 -7.45
CA GLY A 84 10.84 -4.02 -8.68
C GLY A 84 11.47 -4.62 -9.93
N MET A 85 12.04 -5.83 -9.85
CA MET A 85 12.48 -6.59 -11.04
C MET A 85 11.30 -7.32 -11.70
N ASP A 86 11.48 -7.72 -12.95
CA ASP A 86 10.42 -8.23 -13.85
C ASP A 86 9.59 -9.39 -13.31
N ASP A 87 10.14 -10.20 -12.41
CA ASP A 87 9.38 -11.28 -11.78
C ASP A 87 8.41 -10.80 -10.68
N PHE A 88 8.62 -9.60 -10.17
CA PHE A 88 7.85 -8.94 -9.11
C PHE A 88 7.62 -9.80 -7.84
N LEU A 89 8.36 -10.87 -7.65
CA LEU A 89 8.19 -11.80 -6.54
C LEU A 89 8.50 -11.17 -5.18
N ARG A 90 9.34 -10.14 -5.18
CA ARG A 90 9.69 -9.38 -3.97
C ARG A 90 9.00 -8.02 -3.88
N GLY A 91 8.03 -7.76 -4.75
CA GLY A 91 7.24 -6.53 -4.80
C GLY A 91 7.50 -5.70 -6.05
N ALA A 92 6.51 -4.87 -6.38
CA ALA A 92 6.50 -4.06 -7.60
C ALA A 92 7.38 -2.79 -7.53
N SER A 93 7.90 -2.44 -6.35
CA SER A 93 8.70 -1.22 -6.15
C SER A 93 10.01 -1.51 -5.44
N PRO A 94 11.15 -0.99 -5.92
CA PRO A 94 12.45 -1.15 -5.26
C PRO A 94 12.47 -0.61 -3.83
N SER A 95 11.75 0.47 -3.58
CA SER A 95 11.68 1.13 -2.26
C SER A 95 10.67 0.50 -1.32
N GLY A 96 9.78 -0.40 -1.81
CA GLY A 96 8.74 -1.02 -1.01
C GLY A 96 7.94 0.00 -0.19
N TYR A 97 7.66 -0.34 1.05
CA TYR A 97 6.90 0.51 1.98
C TYR A 97 7.71 1.65 2.62
N ILE A 98 9.02 1.73 2.38
CA ILE A 98 9.87 2.81 2.92
C ILE A 98 9.46 4.15 2.30
N LYS A 99 9.24 4.18 0.98
CA LYS A 99 8.84 5.37 0.25
C LYS A 99 7.34 5.61 0.28
N ALA A 100 6.56 4.55 0.18
CA ALA A 100 5.11 4.60 0.14
C ALA A 100 4.55 3.47 1.02
N PRO A 101 4.16 3.76 2.27
CA PRO A 101 3.49 2.78 3.12
C PRO A 101 2.17 2.34 2.47
N TRP A 102 1.62 1.21 2.93
CA TRP A 102 0.30 0.77 2.45
C TRP A 102 -0.77 1.83 2.70
N GLY A 103 -1.76 1.88 1.83
CA GLY A 103 -2.92 2.74 1.99
C GLY A 103 -3.83 2.25 3.12
N ILE A 104 -4.27 3.18 3.97
CA ILE A 104 -5.30 2.92 4.98
C ILE A 104 -6.62 3.38 4.37
N ALA A 105 -7.53 2.43 4.13
CA ALA A 105 -8.78 2.64 3.42
C ALA A 105 -9.97 2.16 4.25
N GLN A 106 -10.56 3.05 5.05
CA GLN A 106 -11.82 2.78 5.74
C GLN A 106 -12.97 2.78 4.73
N SER A 107 -13.81 1.76 4.76
CA SER A 107 -15.00 1.72 3.91
C SER A 107 -16.04 2.75 4.39
N CYS A 108 -16.46 3.62 3.48
CA CYS A 108 -17.50 4.62 3.71
C CYS A 108 -18.73 4.23 2.88
N ASP A 109 -19.81 3.84 3.55
CA ASP A 109 -21.00 3.22 2.98
C ASP A 109 -22.31 3.83 3.47
N LEU A 110 -22.28 5.07 3.92
CA LEU A 110 -23.49 5.80 4.29
C LEU A 110 -24.33 6.08 3.05
N THR A 111 -25.65 6.03 3.21
CA THR A 111 -26.62 6.10 2.12
C THR A 111 -26.55 7.40 1.32
N MET A 112 -26.46 8.54 2.03
CA MET A 112 -26.55 9.87 1.41
C MET A 112 -25.16 10.41 1.04
N PRO A 113 -24.96 10.97 -0.16
CA PRO A 113 -23.71 11.58 -0.58
C PRO A 113 -23.13 12.60 0.40
N GLN A 114 -23.99 13.45 1.00
CA GLN A 114 -23.57 14.47 1.96
C GLN A 114 -23.02 13.88 3.26
N GLU A 115 -23.64 12.81 3.75
CA GLU A 115 -23.21 12.13 4.98
C GLU A 115 -21.93 11.34 4.74
N ASN A 116 -21.87 10.68 3.59
CA ASN A 116 -20.69 9.92 3.19
C ASN A 116 -19.47 10.82 2.95
N ASN A 117 -19.66 12.00 2.35
CA ASN A 117 -18.62 13.02 2.22
C ASN A 117 -18.05 13.44 3.58
N LYS A 118 -18.92 13.76 4.55
CA LYS A 118 -18.50 14.11 5.90
C LYS A 118 -17.72 12.98 6.58
N LEU A 119 -18.15 11.73 6.37
CA LEU A 119 -17.45 10.55 6.88
C LEU A 119 -16.06 10.42 6.23
N LEU A 120 -15.95 10.57 4.91
CA LEU A 120 -14.66 10.51 4.20
C LEU A 120 -13.67 11.55 4.72
N ILE A 121 -14.11 12.79 4.94
CA ILE A 121 -13.29 13.86 5.50
C ILE A 121 -12.86 13.51 6.93
N HIS A 122 -13.80 13.04 7.76
CA HIS A 122 -13.51 12.63 9.13
C HIS A 122 -12.48 11.48 9.19
N GLU A 123 -12.66 10.45 8.39
CA GLU A 123 -11.72 9.32 8.33
C GLU A 123 -10.33 9.75 7.85
N GLN A 124 -10.26 10.67 6.89
CA GLN A 124 -8.99 11.23 6.45
C GLN A 124 -8.28 12.01 7.57
N GLU A 125 -9.03 12.78 8.37
CA GLU A 125 -8.48 13.48 9.54
C GLU A 125 -7.99 12.53 10.64
N LYS A 126 -8.58 11.34 10.73
CA LYS A 126 -8.18 10.27 11.66
C LYS A 126 -7.07 9.38 11.17
N GLY A 127 -6.59 9.58 9.93
CA GLY A 127 -5.42 8.89 9.41
C GLY A 127 -5.68 7.96 8.24
N SER A 128 -6.89 7.91 7.69
CA SER A 128 -7.13 7.24 6.41
C SER A 128 -6.35 7.95 5.30
N THR A 129 -5.70 7.18 4.46
CA THR A 129 -4.88 7.68 3.35
C THR A 129 -5.45 7.37 1.98
N VAL A 130 -6.62 6.73 1.94
CA VAL A 130 -7.38 6.40 0.73
C VAL A 130 -8.84 6.72 0.99
N TYR A 131 -9.49 7.45 0.10
CA TYR A 131 -10.93 7.58 0.10
C TYR A 131 -11.56 6.32 -0.50
N ASN A 132 -12.26 5.55 0.32
CA ASN A 132 -12.84 4.27 -0.11
C ASN A 132 -14.36 4.32 0.00
N ILE A 133 -15.02 4.37 -1.15
CA ILE A 133 -16.46 4.55 -1.29
C ILE A 133 -17.08 3.24 -1.75
N ARG A 134 -18.11 2.82 -1.02
CA ARG A 134 -19.01 1.76 -1.45
C ARG A 134 -20.30 2.37 -1.99
N LEU A 135 -20.63 2.07 -3.23
CA LEU A 135 -21.90 2.44 -3.85
C LEU A 135 -23.01 1.47 -3.46
N ASP A 136 -24.25 1.97 -3.48
CA ASP A 136 -25.43 1.14 -3.19
C ASP A 136 -25.74 0.13 -4.31
N LYS A 137 -26.60 -0.82 -4.02
CA LYS A 137 -27.00 -1.86 -4.97
C LYS A 137 -27.65 -1.30 -6.23
N ALA A 138 -28.43 -0.22 -6.11
CA ALA A 138 -29.08 0.41 -7.26
C ALA A 138 -28.06 1.02 -8.22
N THR A 139 -27.13 1.83 -7.70
CA THR A 139 -26.04 2.41 -8.50
C THR A 139 -25.16 1.33 -9.14
N LEU A 140 -24.84 0.26 -8.41
CA LEU A 140 -24.06 -0.88 -8.95
C LEU A 140 -24.81 -1.63 -10.07
N ALA A 141 -26.15 -1.63 -10.03
CA ALA A 141 -27.01 -2.20 -11.08
C ALA A 141 -27.33 -1.23 -12.23
N CYS A 142 -26.75 -0.02 -12.23
CA CYS A 142 -27.04 1.07 -13.16
C CYS A 142 -28.53 1.49 -13.14
N GLN A 143 -29.16 1.49 -11.96
CA GLN A 143 -30.50 1.96 -11.72
C GLN A 143 -30.47 3.31 -11.02
N ASP A 144 -31.31 4.23 -11.45
CA ASP A 144 -31.49 5.50 -10.77
C ASP A 144 -32.26 5.31 -9.44
N ALA A 145 -31.97 6.16 -8.45
CA ALA A 145 -32.57 6.05 -7.13
C ALA A 145 -34.11 6.11 -7.13
N ASN A 146 -34.72 6.83 -8.10
CA ASN A 146 -36.18 6.91 -8.26
C ASN A 146 -36.79 5.67 -8.90
N GLU A 147 -36.01 4.79 -9.48
CA GLU A 147 -36.45 3.52 -10.09
C GLU A 147 -36.17 2.30 -9.21
N ALA A 148 -35.32 2.47 -8.21
CA ALA A 148 -34.92 1.41 -7.31
C ALA A 148 -35.91 1.21 -6.17
N ASP A 149 -36.18 -0.05 -5.81
CA ASP A 149 -37.03 -0.38 -4.66
C ASP A 149 -36.46 0.11 -3.33
N LYS A 150 -35.13 0.07 -3.19
CA LYS A 150 -34.41 0.42 -1.98
C LYS A 150 -33.13 1.21 -2.30
N PRO A 151 -33.23 2.49 -2.66
CA PRO A 151 -32.06 3.31 -2.87
C PRO A 151 -31.28 3.47 -1.57
N GLY A 152 -29.95 3.40 -1.65
CA GLY A 152 -29.06 3.49 -0.50
C GLY A 152 -28.85 2.16 0.26
N GLU A 153 -29.37 1.04 -0.24
CA GLU A 153 -29.12 -0.26 0.38
C GLU A 153 -27.64 -0.67 0.19
N GLU A 154 -26.95 -0.91 1.31
CA GLU A 154 -25.56 -1.35 1.39
C GLU A 154 -24.50 -0.38 0.83
N GLY A 155 -24.80 0.91 0.71
CA GLY A 155 -23.83 1.89 0.25
C GLY A 155 -24.42 3.25 -0.12
N CYS A 156 -23.58 4.10 -0.70
CA CYS A 156 -23.92 5.44 -1.10
C CYS A 156 -24.70 5.45 -2.42
N SER A 157 -25.86 6.08 -2.43
CA SER A 157 -26.68 6.26 -3.62
C SER A 157 -26.17 7.45 -4.43
N VAL A 158 -25.78 7.20 -5.70
CA VAL A 158 -25.25 8.20 -6.62
C VAL A 158 -25.89 7.99 -7.98
N SER A 159 -26.88 8.82 -8.32
CA SER A 159 -27.58 8.74 -9.59
C SER A 159 -27.26 9.91 -10.53
N THR A 160 -26.83 11.05 -9.98
CA THR A 160 -26.65 12.27 -10.74
C THR A 160 -25.22 12.84 -10.58
N LEU A 161 -24.88 13.78 -11.46
CA LEU A 161 -23.65 14.55 -11.34
C LEU A 161 -23.62 15.39 -10.06
N ASP A 162 -24.76 15.91 -9.63
CA ASP A 162 -24.87 16.70 -8.39
C ASP A 162 -24.60 15.84 -7.14
N ASP A 163 -25.06 14.59 -7.15
CA ASP A 163 -24.71 13.62 -6.09
C ASP A 163 -23.20 13.37 -6.04
N MET A 164 -22.58 13.16 -7.20
CA MET A 164 -21.13 12.94 -7.28
C MET A 164 -20.37 14.20 -6.86
N HIS A 165 -20.78 15.39 -7.25
CA HIS A 165 -20.19 16.65 -6.77
C HIS A 165 -20.29 16.79 -5.26
N THR A 166 -21.44 16.48 -4.70
CA THR A 166 -21.65 16.52 -3.25
C THR A 166 -20.75 15.52 -2.54
N LEU A 167 -20.65 14.30 -3.07
CA LEU A 167 -19.83 13.23 -2.50
C LEU A 167 -18.35 13.57 -2.51
N LEU A 168 -17.85 14.21 -3.57
CA LEU A 168 -16.43 14.51 -3.76
C LEU A 168 -16.03 15.92 -3.27
N SER A 169 -16.99 16.72 -2.79
CA SER A 169 -16.73 18.10 -2.33
C SER A 169 -15.63 18.13 -1.27
N ASP A 170 -14.69 19.08 -1.43
CA ASP A 170 -13.58 19.34 -0.49
C ASP A 170 -12.63 18.16 -0.23
N LEU A 171 -12.77 17.05 -0.96
CA LEU A 171 -11.80 15.96 -0.91
C LEU A 171 -10.50 16.37 -1.61
N LYS A 172 -9.37 15.97 -1.03
CA LYS A 172 -8.02 16.25 -1.55
C LYS A 172 -7.60 15.16 -2.53
N LEU A 173 -8.26 15.11 -3.70
CA LEU A 173 -8.07 14.04 -4.69
C LEU A 173 -6.71 14.07 -5.40
N ASP A 174 -6.00 15.20 -5.33
CA ASP A 174 -4.62 15.36 -5.77
C ASP A 174 -3.61 14.72 -4.80
N LYS A 175 -4.02 14.49 -3.56
CA LYS A 175 -3.17 13.97 -2.49
C LYS A 175 -3.47 12.53 -2.11
N TYR A 176 -4.74 12.17 -2.05
CA TYR A 176 -5.23 10.86 -1.60
C TYR A 176 -5.95 10.12 -2.73
N PRO A 177 -5.60 8.84 -2.98
CA PRO A 177 -6.29 8.02 -3.97
C PRO A 177 -7.77 7.87 -3.67
N LEU A 178 -8.57 7.79 -4.73
CA LEU A 178 -9.99 7.50 -4.69
C LEU A 178 -10.23 6.06 -5.12
N HIS A 179 -10.82 5.27 -4.25
CA HIS A 179 -11.24 3.90 -4.47
C HIS A 179 -12.77 3.84 -4.50
N ILE A 180 -13.34 3.35 -5.60
CA ILE A 180 -14.78 3.12 -5.71
C ILE A 180 -15.01 1.71 -6.24
N TYR A 181 -15.74 0.91 -5.49
CA TYR A 181 -16.18 -0.39 -5.99
C TYR A 181 -17.42 -0.19 -6.87
N THR A 182 -17.29 -0.46 -8.17
CA THR A 182 -18.30 -0.10 -9.17
C THR A 182 -18.97 -1.31 -9.85
N GLY A 183 -18.34 -2.49 -9.83
CA GLY A 183 -18.87 -3.64 -10.54
C GLY A 183 -19.22 -3.33 -12.00
N ALA A 184 -20.45 -3.61 -12.41
CA ALA A 184 -20.94 -3.37 -13.77
C ALA A 184 -21.12 -1.88 -14.11
N SER A 185 -21.29 -1.01 -13.11
CA SER A 185 -21.47 0.44 -13.30
C SER A 185 -20.16 1.22 -13.45
N ALA A 186 -19.04 0.55 -13.76
CA ALA A 186 -17.73 1.19 -13.83
C ALA A 186 -17.66 2.37 -14.80
N LEU A 187 -18.18 2.21 -16.01
CA LEU A 187 -18.12 3.25 -17.05
C LEU A 187 -18.97 4.49 -16.70
N PRO A 188 -20.27 4.39 -16.34
CA PRO A 188 -21.05 5.54 -15.91
C PRO A 188 -20.48 6.19 -14.63
N THR A 189 -20.06 5.41 -13.64
CA THR A 189 -19.44 5.96 -12.42
C THR A 189 -18.17 6.73 -12.73
N LEU A 190 -17.27 6.19 -13.55
CA LEU A 190 -16.06 6.90 -13.95
C LEU A 190 -16.39 8.20 -14.68
N SER A 191 -17.42 8.19 -15.54
CA SER A 191 -17.87 9.39 -16.28
C SER A 191 -18.37 10.49 -15.31
N LEU A 192 -19.14 10.12 -14.28
CA LEU A 192 -19.59 11.05 -13.24
C LEU A 192 -18.42 11.60 -12.43
N VAL A 193 -17.48 10.76 -12.02
CA VAL A 193 -16.27 11.18 -11.29
C VAL A 193 -15.46 12.17 -12.13
N MET A 194 -15.20 11.84 -13.41
CA MET A 194 -14.42 12.71 -14.29
C MET A 194 -15.12 14.06 -14.56
N ALA A 195 -16.42 14.04 -14.74
CA ALA A 195 -17.21 15.28 -14.91
C ALA A 195 -17.18 16.14 -13.64
N ALA A 196 -17.33 15.54 -12.46
CA ALA A 196 -17.25 16.23 -11.17
C ALA A 196 -15.86 16.83 -10.93
N VAL A 197 -14.80 16.09 -11.21
CA VAL A 197 -13.41 16.54 -11.07
C VAL A 197 -13.12 17.72 -12.01
N GLN A 198 -13.50 17.62 -13.28
CA GLN A 198 -13.29 18.69 -14.25
C GLN A 198 -14.01 19.98 -13.89
N SER A 199 -15.27 19.88 -13.45
CA SER A 199 -16.05 21.06 -13.05
C SER A 199 -15.56 21.68 -11.74
N SER A 200 -14.90 20.92 -10.87
CA SER A 200 -14.24 21.43 -9.66
C SER A 200 -12.88 22.09 -9.92
N GLY A 201 -12.44 22.15 -11.18
CA GLY A 201 -11.15 22.77 -11.57
C GLY A 201 -9.92 21.93 -11.23
N ILE A 202 -10.10 20.70 -10.78
CA ILE A 202 -9.00 19.77 -10.55
C ILE A 202 -8.58 19.19 -11.92
N LYS A 203 -7.29 19.21 -12.19
CA LYS A 203 -6.76 18.62 -13.43
C LYS A 203 -6.73 17.10 -13.32
N PRO A 204 -7.33 16.35 -14.26
CA PRO A 204 -7.40 14.89 -14.18
C PRO A 204 -6.04 14.21 -14.02
N GLU A 205 -5.00 14.76 -14.64
CA GLU A 205 -3.63 14.26 -14.56
C GLU A 205 -2.98 14.40 -13.17
N THR A 206 -3.59 15.16 -12.27
CA THR A 206 -3.10 15.33 -10.88
C THR A 206 -3.78 14.35 -9.91
N LEU A 207 -4.78 13.61 -10.33
CA LEU A 207 -5.44 12.59 -9.50
C LEU A 207 -4.46 11.49 -9.08
N LYS A 208 -4.68 10.97 -7.87
CA LYS A 208 -3.90 9.88 -7.27
C LYS A 208 -4.61 8.54 -7.43
#